data_4a33573518e7cc3f8d115588820b73f9
#
_entry.id   4a33573518e7cc3f8d115588820b73f9
#
_cell.length_a   1.000
_cell.length_b   1.000
_cell.length_c   1.000
_cell.angle_alpha   90.00
_cell.angle_beta   90.00
_cell.angle_gamma   90.00
#
_symmetry.space_group_name_H-M   'P 1'
#
loop_
_entity.id
_entity.type
_entity.pdbx_description
1 polymer ?
#
loop_
_entity_poly.entity_id
_entity_poly.type
_entity_poly.pdbx_seq_one_letter_code
_entity_poly.pdbx_strand_id
1 'polypeptide(L)'
;KPVPFIAETGGQNAMIVDSTALPEQVVRDVIRSAFASAGQRCSALRVLFVQEDVADRIITLIQGAMKELHVGLPYLHKTDVGPVIDRNAKQKLLAHLEQMSSTQKKVAQLQLEEACQYGDFVAPSAFEISGIDVLKEEQFGPILHIVRFKASELPNVVEQINQTGFGLTMGIHSRNETTYRWIEKHARVGNCYINRDQVGAVVGVQPFGGQGLSGTGPKAGGPHYLYRFTQHLLAQAENA
;
A
#
# COMPACT_ATOMS: atom_id res chain seq x y z
N LYS A 1 -25.74 -10.82 24.86
CA LYS A 1 -25.18 -9.59 24.29
C LYS A 1 -24.35 -9.98 23.06
N PRO A 2 -24.35 -9.16 21.99
CA PRO A 2 -23.46 -9.41 20.85
C PRO A 2 -22.01 -9.42 21.31
N VAL A 3 -21.22 -10.36 20.77
CA VAL A 3 -19.77 -10.41 21.02
C VAL A 3 -19.12 -9.28 20.23
N PRO A 4 -18.16 -8.52 20.80
CA PRO A 4 -17.41 -7.55 20.04
C PRO A 4 -16.70 -8.22 18.86
N PHE A 5 -16.87 -7.65 17.67
CA PHE A 5 -16.22 -8.12 16.46
C PHE A 5 -15.19 -7.08 16.01
N ILE A 6 -13.93 -7.50 15.92
CA ILE A 6 -12.83 -6.69 15.40
C ILE A 6 -12.28 -7.39 14.18
N ALA A 7 -12.42 -6.76 13.02
CA ALA A 7 -11.85 -7.24 11.77
C ALA A 7 -10.76 -6.26 11.29
N GLU A 8 -9.64 -6.83 10.88
CA GLU A 8 -8.54 -6.17 10.19
C GLU A 8 -8.34 -6.92 8.88
N THR A 9 -8.60 -6.25 7.77
CA THR A 9 -8.65 -6.89 6.46
C THR A 9 -7.68 -6.22 5.48
N GLY A 10 -7.87 -6.39 4.19
CA GLY A 10 -6.96 -5.89 3.17
C GLY A 10 -7.00 -4.38 2.96
N GLY A 11 -6.29 -3.93 1.93
CA GLY A 11 -6.22 -2.53 1.55
C GLY A 11 -5.82 -2.34 0.09
N GLN A 12 -6.54 -1.50 -0.64
CA GLN A 12 -6.12 -1.01 -1.94
C GLN A 12 -5.36 0.31 -1.75
N ASN A 13 -4.25 0.20 -0.99
CA ASN A 13 -3.56 1.37 -0.47
C ASN A 13 -2.88 2.17 -1.58
N ALA A 14 -3.07 3.49 -1.51
CA ALA A 14 -2.52 4.42 -2.48
C ALA A 14 -1.43 5.31 -1.88
N MET A 15 -0.59 5.85 -2.75
CA MET A 15 0.34 6.93 -2.44
C MET A 15 0.17 8.02 -3.48
N ILE A 16 0.04 9.28 -3.05
CA ILE A 16 -0.10 10.44 -3.93
C ILE A 16 1.20 11.24 -3.88
N VAL A 17 1.74 11.53 -5.06
CA VAL A 17 2.99 12.28 -5.23
C VAL A 17 2.72 13.50 -6.08
N ASP A 18 2.86 14.70 -5.53
CA ASP A 18 2.75 15.94 -6.29
C ASP A 18 4.11 16.42 -6.84
N SER A 19 4.08 17.48 -7.65
CA SER A 19 5.27 18.02 -8.30
C SER A 19 6.29 18.65 -7.32
N THR A 20 5.91 18.87 -6.06
CA THR A 20 6.80 19.46 -5.04
C THR A 20 7.59 18.40 -4.26
N ALA A 21 7.25 17.13 -4.40
CA ALA A 21 7.89 16.02 -3.70
C ALA A 21 9.38 15.90 -4.03
N LEU A 22 10.16 15.38 -3.09
CA LEU A 22 11.57 15.06 -3.30
C LEU A 22 11.69 13.68 -3.97
N PRO A 23 12.09 13.58 -5.25
CA PRO A 23 12.03 12.35 -6.02
C PRO A 23 12.79 11.18 -5.40
N GLU A 24 13.96 11.43 -4.85
CA GLU A 24 14.82 10.40 -4.25
C GLU A 24 14.18 9.79 -2.98
N GLN A 25 13.50 10.62 -2.19
CA GLN A 25 12.73 10.16 -1.03
C GLN A 25 11.50 9.38 -1.47
N VAL A 26 10.77 9.87 -2.48
CA VAL A 26 9.61 9.16 -3.06
C VAL A 26 10.02 7.76 -3.48
N VAL A 27 11.09 7.63 -4.26
CA VAL A 27 11.54 6.32 -4.79
C VAL A 27 11.89 5.36 -3.67
N ARG A 28 12.68 5.79 -2.68
CA ARG A 28 13.01 4.98 -1.51
C ARG A 28 11.75 4.46 -0.81
N ASP A 29 10.81 5.37 -0.57
CA ASP A 29 9.60 5.07 0.22
C ASP A 29 8.59 4.23 -0.59
N VAL A 30 8.52 4.40 -1.91
CA VAL A 30 7.75 3.57 -2.83
C VAL A 30 8.30 2.14 -2.87
N ILE A 31 9.60 1.97 -3.10
CA ILE A 31 10.25 0.65 -3.15
C ILE A 31 10.01 -0.11 -1.85
N ARG A 32 10.23 0.54 -0.71
CA ARG A 32 9.97 -0.06 0.59
C ARG A 32 8.51 -0.42 0.79
N SER A 33 7.59 0.50 0.45
CA SER A 33 6.15 0.30 0.66
C SER A 33 5.55 -0.77 -0.24
N ALA A 34 6.03 -0.91 -1.49
CA ALA A 34 5.49 -1.85 -2.45
C ALA A 34 6.10 -3.26 -2.34
N PHE A 35 7.41 -3.35 -2.05
CA PHE A 35 8.14 -4.60 -2.23
C PHE A 35 8.66 -5.24 -0.94
N ALA A 36 8.76 -4.50 0.17
CA ALA A 36 9.12 -5.09 1.46
C ALA A 36 8.16 -6.23 1.83
N SER A 37 8.70 -7.34 2.36
CA SER A 37 7.93 -8.57 2.65
C SER A 37 7.20 -9.14 1.42
N ALA A 38 7.76 -8.97 0.21
CA ALA A 38 7.14 -9.32 -1.06
C ALA A 38 5.74 -8.69 -1.26
N GLY A 39 5.53 -7.45 -0.76
CA GLY A 39 4.24 -6.77 -0.82
C GLY A 39 3.14 -7.42 0.04
N GLN A 40 3.47 -8.37 0.90
CA GLN A 40 2.51 -9.14 1.70
C GLN A 40 2.25 -8.48 3.07
N ARG A 41 1.92 -7.20 3.04
CA ARG A 41 1.41 -6.45 4.20
C ARG A 41 0.08 -5.81 3.84
N CYS A 42 -0.85 -5.78 4.77
CA CYS A 42 -2.12 -5.08 4.60
C CYS A 42 -1.92 -3.58 4.28
N SER A 43 -0.82 -2.99 4.77
CA SER A 43 -0.43 -1.60 4.53
C SER A 43 0.42 -1.38 3.27
N ALA A 44 0.76 -2.43 2.51
CA ALA A 44 1.65 -2.29 1.34
C ALA A 44 1.04 -1.39 0.26
N LEU A 45 1.90 -0.64 -0.41
CA LEU A 45 1.52 0.23 -1.52
C LEU A 45 1.09 -0.60 -2.74
N ARG A 46 -0.14 -0.38 -3.20
CA ARG A 46 -0.69 -1.03 -4.39
C ARG A 46 -0.74 -0.10 -5.59
N VAL A 47 -1.08 1.17 -5.35
CA VAL A 47 -1.27 2.16 -6.41
C VAL A 47 -0.54 3.45 -6.08
N LEU A 48 0.41 3.82 -6.94
CA LEU A 48 1.14 5.07 -6.89
C LEU A 48 0.53 6.07 -7.86
N PHE A 49 -0.08 7.12 -7.36
CA PHE A 49 -0.52 8.27 -8.16
C PHE A 49 0.61 9.29 -8.23
N VAL A 50 1.05 9.62 -9.45
CA VAL A 50 2.14 10.58 -9.66
C VAL A 50 1.66 11.71 -10.54
N GLN A 51 1.86 12.96 -10.09
CA GLN A 51 1.55 14.12 -10.88
C GLN A 51 2.35 14.13 -12.19
N GLU A 52 1.70 14.41 -13.30
CA GLU A 52 2.23 14.27 -14.66
C GLU A 52 3.56 15.00 -14.86
N ASP A 53 3.69 16.21 -14.27
CA ASP A 53 4.89 17.06 -14.39
C ASP A 53 6.19 16.39 -13.91
N VAL A 54 6.11 15.45 -12.99
CA VAL A 54 7.29 14.76 -12.40
C VAL A 54 7.29 13.26 -12.66
N ALA A 55 6.24 12.75 -13.32
CA ALA A 55 6.02 11.31 -13.47
C ALA A 55 7.16 10.61 -14.21
N ASP A 56 7.64 11.14 -15.31
CA ASP A 56 8.71 10.51 -16.11
C ASP A 56 10.00 10.36 -15.30
N ARG A 57 10.38 11.38 -14.55
CA ARG A 57 11.56 11.34 -13.68
C ARG A 57 11.38 10.30 -12.57
N ILE A 58 10.26 10.31 -11.87
CA ILE A 58 10.01 9.38 -10.76
C ILE A 58 9.93 7.95 -11.26
N ILE A 59 9.25 7.68 -12.36
CA ILE A 59 9.15 6.35 -12.97
C ILE A 59 10.52 5.83 -13.38
N THR A 60 11.36 6.67 -14.00
CA THR A 60 12.73 6.30 -14.37
C THR A 60 13.57 5.92 -13.14
N LEU A 61 13.45 6.68 -12.06
CA LEU A 61 14.16 6.40 -10.82
C LEU A 61 13.63 5.11 -10.16
N ILE A 62 12.32 4.87 -10.17
CA ILE A 62 11.72 3.60 -9.69
C ILE A 62 12.25 2.41 -10.50
N GLN A 63 12.32 2.52 -11.84
CA GLN A 63 12.89 1.48 -12.70
C GLN A 63 14.34 1.18 -12.33
N GLY A 64 15.15 2.21 -12.06
CA GLY A 64 16.53 2.05 -11.61
C GLY A 64 16.61 1.36 -10.26
N ALA A 65 15.86 1.84 -9.27
CA ALA A 65 15.84 1.27 -7.93
C ALA A 65 15.32 -0.18 -7.89
N MET A 66 14.33 -0.51 -8.72
CA MET A 66 13.87 -1.90 -8.84
C MET A 66 14.95 -2.84 -9.32
N LYS A 67 15.83 -2.42 -10.25
CA LYS A 67 16.91 -3.27 -10.77
C LYS A 67 17.94 -3.66 -9.71
N GLU A 68 18.06 -2.87 -8.66
CA GLU A 68 18.97 -3.15 -7.53
C GLU A 68 18.40 -4.14 -6.52
N LEU A 69 17.08 -4.48 -6.61
CA LEU A 69 16.46 -5.42 -5.69
C LEU A 69 16.91 -6.87 -5.97
N HIS A 70 17.32 -7.54 -4.92
CA HIS A 70 17.65 -8.97 -4.95
C HIS A 70 16.47 -9.81 -4.46
N VAL A 71 15.99 -10.69 -5.33
CA VAL A 71 14.93 -11.66 -4.98
C VAL A 71 15.58 -12.99 -4.65
N GLY A 72 15.29 -13.53 -3.48
CA GLY A 72 15.96 -14.78 -3.08
C GLY A 72 15.53 -15.31 -1.71
N LEU A 73 16.34 -16.22 -1.19
CA LEU A 73 16.07 -16.88 0.08
C LEU A 73 16.18 -15.89 1.25
N PRO A 74 15.17 -15.83 2.15
CA PRO A 74 15.05 -14.77 3.16
C PRO A 74 16.17 -14.74 4.21
N TYR A 75 16.89 -15.84 4.40
CA TYR A 75 18.01 -15.91 5.35
C TYR A 75 19.33 -15.33 4.80
N LEU A 76 19.39 -14.99 3.53
CA LEU A 76 20.57 -14.35 2.93
C LEU A 76 20.51 -12.84 3.12
N HIS A 77 21.55 -12.24 3.65
CA HIS A 77 21.61 -10.79 3.90
C HIS A 77 21.42 -9.93 2.64
N LYS A 78 21.75 -10.45 1.47
CA LYS A 78 21.57 -9.75 0.19
C LYS A 78 20.11 -9.73 -0.29
N THR A 79 19.21 -10.49 0.32
CA THR A 79 17.83 -10.63 -0.16
C THR A 79 16.97 -9.47 0.33
N ASP A 80 16.41 -8.73 -0.61
CA ASP A 80 15.45 -7.65 -0.36
C ASP A 80 14.01 -8.17 -0.39
N VAL A 81 13.72 -9.12 -1.31
CA VAL A 81 12.37 -9.66 -1.54
C VAL A 81 12.40 -11.18 -1.47
N GLY A 82 11.66 -11.73 -0.53
CA GLY A 82 11.51 -13.17 -0.33
C GLY A 82 10.36 -13.77 -1.15
N PRO A 83 9.97 -15.04 -0.87
CA PRO A 83 8.84 -15.69 -1.53
C PRO A 83 7.50 -15.16 -1.05
N VAL A 84 6.45 -15.45 -1.81
CA VAL A 84 5.06 -15.31 -1.34
C VAL A 84 4.68 -16.52 -0.50
N ILE A 85 3.56 -16.40 0.24
CA ILE A 85 3.22 -17.34 1.31
C ILE A 85 3.04 -18.79 0.84
N ASP A 86 2.45 -18.97 -0.34
CA ASP A 86 2.17 -20.31 -0.88
C ASP A 86 1.98 -20.29 -2.41
N ARG A 87 1.80 -21.49 -2.95
CA ARG A 87 1.57 -21.71 -4.38
C ARG A 87 0.27 -21.08 -4.89
N ASN A 88 -0.78 -21.02 -4.10
CA ASN A 88 -2.05 -20.43 -4.50
C ASN A 88 -1.91 -18.91 -4.66
N ALA A 89 -1.23 -18.26 -3.72
CA ALA A 89 -0.89 -16.83 -3.82
C ALA A 89 -0.04 -16.56 -5.06
N LYS A 90 1.00 -17.38 -5.30
CA LYS A 90 1.84 -17.28 -6.50
C LYS A 90 1.02 -17.37 -7.78
N GLN A 91 0.13 -18.37 -7.90
CA GLN A 91 -0.69 -18.56 -9.10
C GLN A 91 -1.61 -17.37 -9.37
N LYS A 92 -2.28 -16.84 -8.34
CA LYS A 92 -3.14 -15.65 -8.49
C LYS A 92 -2.34 -14.45 -8.97
N LEU A 93 -1.17 -14.21 -8.37
CA LEU A 93 -0.32 -13.09 -8.76
C LEU A 93 0.25 -13.25 -10.17
N LEU A 94 0.62 -14.46 -10.59
CA LEU A 94 1.07 -14.73 -11.96
C LEU A 94 -0.05 -14.49 -12.97
N ALA A 95 -1.28 -14.91 -12.68
CA ALA A 95 -2.45 -14.62 -13.53
C ALA A 95 -2.69 -13.11 -13.67
N HIS A 96 -2.56 -12.35 -12.57
CA HIS A 96 -2.65 -10.89 -12.61
C HIS A 96 -1.52 -10.27 -13.44
N LEU A 97 -0.28 -10.74 -13.30
CA LEU A 97 0.86 -10.27 -14.09
C LEU A 97 0.66 -10.52 -15.59
N GLU A 98 0.10 -11.66 -15.96
CA GLU A 98 -0.24 -11.99 -17.35
C GLU A 98 -1.30 -11.03 -17.90
N GLN A 99 -2.38 -10.80 -17.13
CA GLN A 99 -3.41 -9.84 -17.48
C GLN A 99 -2.84 -8.42 -17.64
N MET A 100 -2.05 -7.95 -16.69
CA MET A 100 -1.42 -6.62 -16.77
C MET A 100 -0.47 -6.51 -17.97
N SER A 101 0.31 -7.55 -18.23
CA SER A 101 1.25 -7.56 -19.36
C SER A 101 0.56 -7.51 -20.73
N SER A 102 -0.68 -8.03 -20.82
CA SER A 102 -1.46 -8.01 -22.06
C SER A 102 -2.25 -6.73 -22.27
N THR A 103 -2.61 -6.01 -21.18
CA THR A 103 -3.56 -4.88 -21.26
C THR A 103 -2.95 -3.55 -20.83
N GLN A 104 -1.84 -3.54 -20.10
CA GLN A 104 -1.27 -2.34 -19.51
C GLN A 104 0.20 -2.13 -19.92
N LYS A 105 0.71 -0.93 -19.71
CA LYS A 105 2.10 -0.61 -20.02
C LYS A 105 3.04 -1.11 -18.92
N LYS A 106 3.86 -2.10 -19.24
CA LYS A 106 4.90 -2.58 -18.33
C LYS A 106 5.96 -1.49 -18.12
N VAL A 107 6.20 -1.13 -16.86
CA VAL A 107 7.25 -0.19 -16.44
C VAL A 107 8.53 -0.96 -16.13
N ALA A 108 8.44 -1.96 -15.27
CA ALA A 108 9.57 -2.82 -14.90
C ALA A 108 9.06 -4.19 -14.46
N GLN A 109 9.89 -5.19 -14.65
CA GLN A 109 9.71 -6.54 -14.08
C GLN A 109 11.09 -7.17 -13.93
N LEU A 110 11.40 -7.62 -12.72
CA LEU A 110 12.66 -8.29 -12.45
C LEU A 110 12.67 -9.70 -13.05
N GLN A 111 13.86 -10.16 -13.37
CA GLN A 111 14.07 -11.58 -13.69
C GLN A 111 14.44 -12.31 -12.40
N LEU A 112 13.82 -13.46 -12.19
CA LEU A 112 14.12 -14.30 -11.04
C LEU A 112 15.37 -15.15 -11.33
N GLU A 113 16.26 -15.26 -10.35
CA GLU A 113 17.39 -16.19 -10.41
C GLU A 113 16.90 -17.64 -10.46
N GLU A 114 17.72 -18.54 -10.99
CA GLU A 114 17.39 -19.98 -11.12
C GLU A 114 16.98 -20.62 -9.79
N ALA A 115 17.62 -20.23 -8.71
CA ALA A 115 17.28 -20.70 -7.36
C ALA A 115 15.83 -20.42 -6.95
N CYS A 116 15.19 -19.39 -7.51
CA CYS A 116 13.80 -19.04 -7.20
C CYS A 116 12.77 -20.03 -7.81
N GLN A 117 13.17 -20.91 -8.73
CA GLN A 117 12.28 -21.94 -9.29
C GLN A 117 11.86 -22.99 -8.27
N TYR A 118 12.64 -23.18 -7.19
CA TYR A 118 12.37 -24.16 -6.14
C TYR A 118 11.47 -23.63 -5.02
N GLY A 119 10.87 -22.44 -5.18
CA GLY A 119 9.98 -21.83 -4.20
C GLY A 119 8.86 -21.01 -4.83
N ASP A 120 8.02 -20.44 -3.98
CA ASP A 120 6.89 -19.64 -4.40
C ASP A 120 7.29 -18.15 -4.53
N PHE A 121 8.19 -17.87 -5.47
CA PHE A 121 8.64 -16.52 -5.77
C PHE A 121 7.80 -15.88 -6.87
N VAL A 122 7.56 -14.57 -6.76
CA VAL A 122 6.93 -13.72 -7.76
C VAL A 122 7.85 -12.54 -8.04
N ALA A 123 8.13 -12.27 -9.30
CA ALA A 123 9.01 -11.18 -9.70
C ALA A 123 8.39 -9.82 -9.34
N PRO A 124 9.10 -8.96 -8.56
CA PRO A 124 8.70 -7.58 -8.40
C PRO A 124 8.43 -6.92 -9.75
N SER A 125 7.24 -6.34 -9.87
CA SER A 125 6.75 -5.81 -11.14
C SER A 125 6.06 -4.47 -10.95
N ALA A 126 6.15 -3.59 -11.95
CA ALA A 126 5.47 -2.31 -11.98
C ALA A 126 4.79 -2.09 -13.34
N PHE A 127 3.54 -1.61 -13.30
CA PHE A 127 2.74 -1.32 -14.49
C PHE A 127 2.13 0.07 -14.41
N GLU A 128 2.14 0.80 -15.51
CA GLU A 128 1.37 2.03 -15.65
C GLU A 128 -0.04 1.66 -16.12
N ILE A 129 -1.04 2.08 -15.35
CA ILE A 129 -2.46 1.78 -15.55
C ILE A 129 -3.27 3.08 -15.73
N SER A 130 -4.45 2.99 -16.33
CA SER A 130 -5.30 4.16 -16.62
C SER A 130 -6.00 4.74 -15.39
N GLY A 131 -6.22 3.93 -14.36
CA GLY A 131 -6.89 4.32 -13.13
C GLY A 131 -6.98 3.17 -12.13
N ILE A 132 -7.29 3.48 -10.87
CA ILE A 132 -7.39 2.47 -9.81
C ILE A 132 -8.53 1.47 -10.02
N ASP A 133 -9.54 1.84 -10.79
CA ASP A 133 -10.70 1.02 -11.16
C ASP A 133 -10.37 -0.19 -12.05
N VAL A 134 -9.19 -0.20 -12.67
CA VAL A 134 -8.63 -1.38 -13.36
C VAL A 134 -8.45 -2.55 -12.39
N LEU A 135 -8.17 -2.26 -11.13
CA LEU A 135 -7.91 -3.24 -10.09
C LEU A 135 -9.23 -3.66 -9.41
N LYS A 136 -9.69 -4.86 -9.69
CA LYS A 136 -10.96 -5.38 -9.15
C LYS A 136 -10.83 -5.97 -7.74
N GLU A 137 -9.63 -6.34 -7.35
CA GLU A 137 -9.31 -6.91 -6.04
C GLU A 137 -7.89 -6.51 -5.61
N GLU A 138 -7.62 -6.65 -4.31
CA GLU A 138 -6.27 -6.42 -3.77
C GLU A 138 -5.29 -7.48 -4.29
N GLN A 139 -4.17 -7.02 -4.85
CA GLN A 139 -3.08 -7.89 -5.27
C GLN A 139 -2.04 -8.02 -4.15
N PHE A 140 -2.16 -9.05 -3.33
CA PHE A 140 -1.33 -9.24 -2.13
C PHE A 140 0.05 -9.82 -2.47
N GLY A 141 0.85 -9.03 -3.16
CA GLY A 141 2.15 -9.44 -3.69
C GLY A 141 3.01 -8.24 -4.15
N PRO A 142 4.21 -8.52 -4.69
CA PRO A 142 5.19 -7.50 -5.05
C PRO A 142 4.86 -6.85 -6.41
N ILE A 143 3.68 -6.26 -6.53
CA ILE A 143 3.19 -5.64 -7.78
C ILE A 143 2.75 -4.22 -7.49
N LEU A 144 3.39 -3.26 -8.16
CA LEU A 144 3.09 -1.84 -8.08
C LEU A 144 2.33 -1.39 -9.33
N HIS A 145 1.24 -0.65 -9.14
CA HIS A 145 0.51 0.00 -10.21
C HIS A 145 0.75 1.51 -10.15
N ILE A 146 0.93 2.16 -11.28
CA ILE A 146 1.25 3.59 -11.37
C ILE A 146 0.16 4.27 -12.20
N VAL A 147 -0.39 5.35 -11.69
CA VAL A 147 -1.37 6.20 -12.36
C VAL A 147 -0.81 7.61 -12.46
N ARG A 148 -0.83 8.19 -13.66
CA ARG A 148 -0.51 9.61 -13.84
C ARG A 148 -1.77 10.45 -13.65
N PHE A 149 -1.62 11.63 -13.08
CA PHE A 149 -2.71 12.58 -12.93
C PHE A 149 -2.25 14.01 -13.15
N LYS A 150 -3.13 14.88 -13.62
CA LYS A 150 -2.88 16.33 -13.72
C LYS A 150 -3.15 17.01 -12.38
N ALA A 151 -2.43 18.07 -12.08
CA ALA A 151 -2.60 18.82 -10.82
C ALA A 151 -4.08 19.18 -10.53
N SER A 152 -4.83 19.56 -11.56
CA SER A 152 -6.27 19.87 -11.47
C SER A 152 -7.16 18.66 -11.14
N GLU A 153 -6.66 17.45 -11.31
CA GLU A 153 -7.40 16.20 -11.08
C GLU A 153 -7.23 15.65 -9.65
N LEU A 154 -6.42 16.30 -8.81
CA LEU A 154 -6.17 15.84 -7.45
C LEU A 154 -7.45 15.54 -6.64
N PRO A 155 -8.52 16.35 -6.70
CA PRO A 155 -9.77 16.02 -6.01
C PRO A 155 -10.40 14.72 -6.53
N ASN A 156 -10.36 14.49 -7.83
CA ASN A 156 -10.87 13.27 -8.44
C ASN A 156 -10.04 12.03 -8.06
N VAL A 157 -8.71 12.18 -7.96
CA VAL A 157 -7.81 11.12 -7.49
C VAL A 157 -8.21 10.67 -6.08
N VAL A 158 -8.40 11.61 -5.15
CA VAL A 158 -8.80 11.29 -3.77
C VAL A 158 -10.17 10.62 -3.74
N GLU A 159 -11.11 11.09 -4.56
CA GLU A 159 -12.43 10.47 -4.65
C GLU A 159 -12.37 9.05 -5.23
N GLN A 160 -11.60 8.80 -6.28
CA GLN A 160 -11.39 7.45 -6.83
C GLN A 160 -10.81 6.49 -5.78
N ILE A 161 -9.85 6.95 -4.97
CA ILE A 161 -9.29 6.16 -3.88
C ILE A 161 -10.39 5.83 -2.85
N ASN A 162 -11.18 6.83 -2.44
CA ASN A 162 -12.27 6.65 -1.50
C ASN A 162 -13.36 5.68 -2.02
N GLN A 163 -13.64 5.70 -3.31
CA GLN A 163 -14.65 4.85 -3.96
C GLN A 163 -14.27 3.37 -4.02
N THR A 164 -12.99 3.03 -3.81
CA THR A 164 -12.59 1.62 -3.67
C THR A 164 -13.25 0.94 -2.48
N GLY A 165 -13.74 1.72 -1.51
CA GLY A 165 -14.30 1.23 -0.25
C GLY A 165 -13.25 0.78 0.76
N PHE A 166 -11.99 0.63 0.36
CA PHE A 166 -10.87 0.38 1.26
C PHE A 166 -10.40 1.69 1.92
N GLY A 167 -9.88 1.59 3.15
CA GLY A 167 -9.37 2.75 3.86
C GLY A 167 -8.39 2.37 4.96
N LEU A 168 -7.27 1.71 4.62
CA LEU A 168 -6.27 1.31 5.62
C LEU A 168 -5.13 2.32 5.70
N THR A 169 -4.27 2.39 4.70
CA THR A 169 -3.14 3.31 4.67
C THR A 169 -3.12 4.16 3.41
N MET A 170 -2.56 5.36 3.53
CA MET A 170 -2.26 6.25 2.42
C MET A 170 -0.93 6.95 2.65
N GLY A 171 -0.10 7.01 1.62
CA GLY A 171 1.09 7.84 1.58
C GLY A 171 0.83 9.14 0.84
N ILE A 172 1.48 10.22 1.27
CA ILE A 172 1.46 11.51 0.57
C ILE A 172 2.89 12.04 0.52
N HIS A 173 3.40 12.28 -0.67
CA HIS A 173 4.65 12.99 -0.86
C HIS A 173 4.39 14.36 -1.47
N SER A 174 4.56 15.38 -0.66
CA SER A 174 4.37 16.79 -1.02
C SER A 174 5.15 17.68 -0.05
N ARG A 175 5.77 18.75 -0.56
CA ARG A 175 6.34 19.84 0.25
C ARG A 175 5.37 21.00 0.41
N ASN A 176 4.19 20.92 -0.21
CA ASN A 176 3.13 21.92 -0.07
C ASN A 176 2.17 21.51 1.05
N GLU A 177 2.23 22.21 2.17
CA GLU A 177 1.40 21.91 3.34
C GLU A 177 -0.10 22.00 3.03
N THR A 178 -0.52 22.97 2.24
CA THR A 178 -1.92 23.12 1.85
C THR A 178 -2.41 21.88 1.10
N THR A 179 -1.58 21.33 0.22
CA THR A 179 -1.92 20.13 -0.56
C THR A 179 -2.07 18.91 0.33
N TYR A 180 -1.05 18.58 1.15
CA TYR A 180 -1.14 17.35 1.94
C TYR A 180 -2.18 17.44 3.06
N ARG A 181 -2.43 18.63 3.63
CA ARG A 181 -3.53 18.83 4.60
C ARG A 181 -4.90 18.67 3.95
N TRP A 182 -5.03 19.16 2.71
CA TRP A 182 -6.27 18.97 1.98
C TRP A 182 -6.53 17.48 1.71
N ILE A 183 -5.51 16.73 1.25
CA ILE A 183 -5.64 15.28 1.02
C ILE A 183 -5.99 14.56 2.32
N GLU A 184 -5.25 14.80 3.41
CA GLU A 184 -5.49 14.22 4.73
C GLU A 184 -6.94 14.41 5.19
N LYS A 185 -7.50 15.58 4.96
CA LYS A 185 -8.89 15.93 5.36
C LYS A 185 -9.94 15.19 4.53
N HIS A 186 -9.68 14.90 3.26
CA HIS A 186 -10.67 14.36 2.32
C HIS A 186 -10.50 12.85 2.08
N ALA A 187 -9.35 12.29 2.36
CA ALA A 187 -9.10 10.85 2.24
C ALA A 187 -9.77 10.08 3.39
N ARG A 188 -10.46 8.99 3.05
CA ARG A 188 -11.12 8.11 4.00
C ARG A 188 -10.21 6.94 4.35
N VAL A 189 -9.14 7.22 5.09
CA VAL A 189 -8.14 6.22 5.49
C VAL A 189 -7.87 6.25 6.98
N GLY A 190 -7.55 5.09 7.53
CA GLY A 190 -7.23 4.97 8.95
C GLY A 190 -5.87 5.57 9.29
N ASN A 191 -4.86 5.38 8.46
CA ASN A 191 -3.51 5.88 8.68
C ASN A 191 -3.00 6.63 7.44
N CYS A 192 -2.67 7.91 7.63
CA CYS A 192 -2.10 8.77 6.60
C CYS A 192 -0.64 9.08 6.95
N TYR A 193 0.27 8.89 5.99
CA TYR A 193 1.71 9.07 6.17
C TYR A 193 2.23 10.15 5.20
N ILE A 194 2.84 11.20 5.75
CA ILE A 194 3.32 12.34 4.96
C ILE A 194 4.84 12.27 4.86
N ASN A 195 5.36 12.28 3.63
CA ASN A 195 6.79 12.27 3.29
C ASN A 195 7.57 11.13 3.94
N ARG A 196 6.98 9.94 3.95
CA ARG A 196 7.60 8.69 4.41
C ARG A 196 6.90 7.47 3.81
N ASP A 197 7.51 6.30 4.01
CA ASP A 197 6.86 5.02 3.68
C ASP A 197 5.58 4.78 4.48
N GLN A 198 4.67 3.99 3.95
CA GLN A 198 3.37 3.69 4.54
C GLN A 198 3.29 2.31 5.21
N VAL A 199 4.41 1.62 5.34
CA VAL A 199 4.52 0.32 6.00
C VAL A 199 5.21 0.45 7.35
N GLY A 200 4.84 -0.40 8.32
CA GLY A 200 5.51 -0.42 9.62
C GLY A 200 5.05 0.70 10.56
N ALA A 201 3.77 0.71 10.93
CA ALA A 201 3.29 1.53 12.05
C ALA A 201 4.06 1.19 13.33
N VAL A 202 4.46 2.22 14.07
CA VAL A 202 5.24 2.06 15.31
C VAL A 202 4.30 1.78 16.47
N VAL A 203 4.45 0.61 17.09
CA VAL A 203 3.65 0.18 18.25
C VAL A 203 3.80 1.19 19.40
N GLY A 204 2.67 1.56 20.02
CA GLY A 204 2.64 2.54 21.10
C GLY A 204 2.70 4.00 20.68
N VAL A 205 2.99 4.28 19.40
CA VAL A 205 3.07 5.64 18.85
C VAL A 205 1.99 5.88 17.79
N GLN A 206 1.77 4.90 16.93
CA GLN A 206 0.85 5.00 15.81
C GLN A 206 -0.22 3.92 15.91
N PRO A 207 -1.41 4.22 16.48
CA PRO A 207 -2.54 3.30 16.42
C PRO A 207 -2.85 2.92 14.99
N PHE A 208 -2.99 1.62 14.72
CA PHE A 208 -3.12 1.09 13.38
C PHE A 208 -4.46 0.41 13.17
N GLY A 209 -5.13 0.74 12.08
CA GLY A 209 -6.38 0.12 11.67
C GLY A 209 -7.09 0.94 10.60
N GLY A 210 -7.91 0.25 9.81
CA GLY A 210 -8.66 0.81 8.69
C GLY A 210 -10.13 1.04 8.97
N GLN A 211 -10.81 1.49 7.94
CA GLN A 211 -12.27 1.67 7.89
C GLN A 211 -12.83 1.09 6.59
N GLY A 212 -14.14 1.02 6.48
CA GLY A 212 -14.80 0.44 5.32
C GLY A 212 -14.43 -1.02 5.13
N LEU A 213 -14.03 -1.40 3.93
CA LEU A 213 -13.59 -2.75 3.62
C LEU A 213 -12.27 -3.16 4.28
N SER A 214 -11.55 -2.21 4.89
CA SER A 214 -10.24 -2.48 5.51
C SER A 214 -10.31 -2.77 7.02
N GLY A 215 -11.45 -2.58 7.66
CA GLY A 215 -11.57 -2.92 9.08
C GLY A 215 -12.75 -2.29 9.79
N THR A 216 -13.04 -2.81 10.96
CA THR A 216 -14.18 -2.37 11.80
C THR A 216 -13.77 -1.39 12.90
N GLY A 217 -12.45 -1.29 13.19
CA GLY A 217 -11.99 -0.58 14.38
C GLY A 217 -12.43 -1.25 15.70
N PRO A 218 -12.02 -0.68 16.83
CA PRO A 218 -11.08 0.41 16.99
C PRO A 218 -9.66 0.05 16.56
N LYS A 219 -8.83 1.06 16.30
CA LYS A 219 -7.44 0.84 15.87
C LYS A 219 -6.64 0.08 16.94
N ALA A 220 -5.86 -0.91 16.49
CA ALA A 220 -4.93 -1.66 17.33
C ALA A 220 -3.91 -0.71 17.98
N GLY A 221 -3.63 -0.88 19.26
CA GLY A 221 -2.75 0.00 20.05
C GLY A 221 -3.34 1.39 20.33
N GLY A 222 -4.59 1.64 19.96
CA GLY A 222 -5.31 2.89 20.25
C GLY A 222 -5.97 2.90 21.63
N PRO A 223 -6.41 4.08 22.12
CA PRO A 223 -6.93 4.24 23.48
C PRO A 223 -8.24 3.47 23.73
N HIS A 224 -8.97 3.13 22.67
CA HIS A 224 -10.25 2.41 22.77
C HIS A 224 -10.14 0.90 22.53
N TYR A 225 -8.94 0.39 22.22
CA TYR A 225 -8.77 -1.00 21.81
C TYR A 225 -9.04 -1.97 22.96
N LEU A 226 -8.47 -1.72 24.14
CA LEU A 226 -8.62 -2.60 25.30
C LEU A 226 -10.06 -2.67 25.81
N TYR A 227 -10.87 -1.64 25.64
CA TYR A 227 -12.28 -1.65 26.06
C TYR A 227 -13.11 -2.72 25.35
N ARG A 228 -12.68 -3.20 24.19
CA ARG A 228 -13.36 -4.29 23.48
C ARG A 228 -13.16 -5.66 24.11
N PHE A 229 -12.17 -5.77 25.00
CA PHE A 229 -11.83 -7.02 25.68
C PHE A 229 -12.28 -7.04 27.15
N THR A 230 -12.92 -5.97 27.63
CA THR A 230 -13.39 -5.87 29.01
C THR A 230 -14.92 -5.89 29.08
N GLN A 231 -15.49 -6.60 30.07
CA GLN A 231 -16.94 -6.73 30.24
C GLN A 231 -17.53 -5.77 31.30
N HIS A 232 -16.69 -5.12 32.13
CA HIS A 232 -17.14 -4.49 33.37
C HIS A 232 -17.49 -2.99 33.29
N LEU A 233 -17.12 -2.29 32.25
CA LEU A 233 -17.34 -0.83 32.18
C LEU A 233 -18.80 -0.42 31.95
N LEU A 234 -19.63 -1.27 31.37
CA LEU A 234 -21.05 -0.97 31.13
C LEU A 234 -21.94 -1.20 32.38
N ALA A 235 -21.53 -2.07 33.30
CA ALA A 235 -22.30 -2.35 34.51
C ALA A 235 -22.16 -1.28 35.58
N GLN A 236 -21.08 -0.49 35.57
CA GLN A 236 -20.87 0.61 36.52
C GLN A 236 -21.56 1.93 36.09
N ALA A 237 -21.77 2.12 34.78
CA ALA A 237 -22.50 3.30 34.28
C ALA A 237 -24.03 3.22 34.46
N GLU A 238 -24.59 2.02 34.66
CA GLU A 238 -26.01 1.85 34.93
C GLU A 238 -26.37 2.01 36.43
N ASN A 239 -25.36 2.11 37.32
CA ASN A 239 -25.55 2.24 38.76
C ASN A 239 -24.98 3.57 39.32
N ALA A 240 -24.63 4.55 38.50
CA ALA A 240 -24.20 5.89 38.86
C ALA A 240 -25.18 6.93 38.30
#